data_85aed87bba5fc52e41005dde6a9b6f07
#
_entry.id   85aed87bba5fc52e41005dde6a9b6f07
#
_cell.length_a   1.000
_cell.length_b   1.000
_cell.length_c   1.000
_cell.angle_alpha   90.00
_cell.angle_beta   90.00
_cell.angle_gamma   90.00
#
_symmetry.space_group_name_H-M   'P 1'
#
loop_
_entity.id
_entity.type
_entity.pdbx_description
1 polymer ?
#
loop_
_entity_poly.entity_id
_entity_poly.type
_entity_poly.pdbx_seq_one_letter_code
_entity_poly.pdbx_strand_id
1 'polypeptide(L)'
;MSPHRRSLTALVTALLAVALLPAVDASAADPSYAANSACQGQRLRVPAAERLVSHCLDDLTTAALLPRGLTDANDYGGLQAAGTVNPSHVPGVQLDGYFPDTSTTNALHGWNHDSQFVIRLPEHWNGGLVVAGPPGTRRQYANDQIISDQVLAKGFAYAATDKGNTGPELYKDGDKPGDAIMEWHLRVAQLTVAAKVVAAQHYGRAPTQTYAAGLSAAGYLVRWQLEHFPQLYTGGIDWNGLLLTRDAPNLLTNLPPALRAYPRFERREPGAAEAMYAEGYPKGSEDLWRAHRGLWDSLQRTIREELDPDYDGPVQGGTPFCPEGTGAGCDTDYDYASRPAAVHDAVERVSLTGRISRPLITLQGTYDVLLPITRTGDVYDKLVTDSGRADLHRYYRIENGTHTDGFRDVAPKAVRSMQSCFTEAFDDLVNWTRGGVAPPPSHTVPLPGERTANGEIPAGCTL
;
A
#
# COMPACT_ATOMS: atom_id res chain seq x y z
N MET A 1 22.38 -12.53 22.30
CA MET A 1 22.20 -11.51 21.25
C MET A 1 21.65 -12.26 20.05
N SER A 2 20.37 -12.05 19.75
CA SER A 2 19.67 -12.75 18.67
C SER A 2 20.27 -12.37 17.31
N PRO A 3 20.31 -13.27 16.33
CA PRO A 3 20.76 -12.97 14.96
C PRO A 3 19.94 -11.85 14.29
N HIS A 4 18.69 -11.65 14.67
CA HIS A 4 17.82 -10.57 14.18
C HIS A 4 18.36 -9.15 14.43
N ARG A 5 18.98 -8.91 15.58
CA ARG A 5 19.60 -7.59 15.85
C ARG A 5 20.72 -7.23 14.88
N ARG A 6 21.42 -8.23 14.36
CA ARG A 6 22.51 -7.99 13.38
C ARG A 6 21.97 -7.65 12.00
N SER A 7 20.85 -8.22 11.60
CA SER A 7 20.23 -7.97 10.29
C SER A 7 19.62 -6.58 10.20
N LEU A 8 18.88 -6.13 11.22
CA LEU A 8 18.27 -4.79 11.25
C LEU A 8 19.34 -3.69 11.28
N THR A 9 20.38 -3.87 12.09
CA THR A 9 21.48 -2.89 12.19
C THR A 9 22.28 -2.81 10.87
N ALA A 10 22.49 -3.95 10.21
CA ALA A 10 23.14 -4.00 8.91
C ALA A 10 22.31 -3.34 7.80
N LEU A 11 20.97 -3.48 7.86
CA LEU A 11 20.06 -2.84 6.92
C LEU A 11 20.11 -1.30 7.01
N VAL A 12 20.06 -0.76 8.23
CA VAL A 12 20.15 0.69 8.47
C VAL A 12 21.51 1.25 8.04
N THR A 13 22.59 0.52 8.30
CA THR A 13 23.95 0.94 7.92
C THR A 13 24.14 0.91 6.40
N ALA A 14 23.58 -0.08 5.71
CA ALA A 14 23.61 -0.16 4.24
C ALA A 14 22.80 0.96 3.57
N LEU A 15 21.66 1.34 4.14
CA LEU A 15 20.83 2.45 3.66
C LEU A 15 21.55 3.80 3.78
N LEU A 16 22.30 4.01 4.84
CA LEU A 16 23.10 5.25 5.05
C LEU A 16 24.32 5.32 4.13
N ALA A 17 24.97 4.20 3.82
CA ALA A 17 26.15 4.18 2.97
C ALA A 17 25.85 4.48 1.49
N VAL A 18 24.67 4.12 0.99
CA VAL A 18 24.27 4.38 -0.41
C VAL A 18 23.85 5.84 -0.64
N ALA A 19 23.44 6.56 0.40
CA ALA A 19 23.11 7.98 0.31
C ALA A 19 24.35 8.89 0.04
N LEU A 20 25.56 8.32 0.13
CA LEU A 20 26.84 9.05 -0.05
C LEU A 20 27.54 8.74 -1.38
N LEU A 21 26.88 8.04 -2.32
CA LEU A 21 27.47 7.86 -3.66
C LEU A 21 27.53 9.22 -4.39
N PRO A 22 28.70 9.60 -4.93
CA PRO A 22 28.82 10.85 -5.68
C PRO A 22 27.89 10.84 -6.89
N ALA A 23 27.33 12.01 -7.20
CA ALA A 23 26.60 12.22 -8.44
C ALA A 23 27.55 11.93 -9.61
N VAL A 24 27.20 10.94 -10.43
CA VAL A 24 27.90 10.70 -11.69
C VAL A 24 27.41 11.78 -12.64
N ASP A 25 28.32 12.61 -13.13
CA ASP A 25 28.03 13.66 -14.09
C ASP A 25 27.30 13.12 -15.31
N ALA A 26 26.11 13.66 -15.54
CA ALA A 26 25.25 13.30 -16.66
C ALA A 26 25.78 13.98 -17.94
N SER A 27 26.62 13.28 -18.69
CA SER A 27 26.82 13.62 -20.09
C SER A 27 25.62 13.14 -20.89
N ALA A 28 25.01 14.03 -21.67
CA ALA A 28 23.87 13.77 -22.51
C ALA A 28 24.15 12.61 -23.46
N ALA A 29 23.43 11.50 -23.29
CA ALA A 29 23.45 10.36 -24.21
C ALA A 29 22.27 10.47 -25.19
N ASP A 30 22.59 10.17 -26.44
CA ASP A 30 21.76 10.15 -27.63
C ASP A 30 20.46 9.32 -27.44
N PRO A 31 19.27 9.77 -27.90
CA PRO A 31 18.00 9.08 -27.67
C PRO A 31 17.75 7.83 -28.53
N SER A 32 18.72 7.33 -29.27
CA SER A 32 18.56 6.12 -30.08
C SER A 32 19.10 4.85 -29.41
N TYR A 33 18.47 4.41 -28.32
CA TYR A 33 18.76 3.09 -27.74
C TYR A 33 17.89 2.04 -28.42
N ALA A 34 18.51 1.26 -29.33
CA ALA A 34 17.78 0.28 -30.15
C ALA A 34 17.30 -0.92 -29.32
N ALA A 35 16.06 -1.28 -29.54
CA ALA A 35 15.22 -2.24 -28.83
C ALA A 35 15.71 -3.70 -28.69
N ASN A 36 16.75 -4.13 -29.38
CA ASN A 36 17.16 -5.53 -29.43
C ASN A 36 18.34 -5.90 -28.52
N SER A 37 18.93 -4.97 -27.78
CA SER A 37 20.09 -5.25 -26.93
C SER A 37 19.79 -5.32 -25.43
N ALA A 38 18.65 -4.79 -24.98
CA ALA A 38 18.32 -4.63 -23.56
C ALA A 38 18.17 -5.96 -22.80
N CYS A 39 17.77 -7.02 -23.47
CA CYS A 39 17.56 -8.34 -22.89
C CYS A 39 18.73 -9.32 -23.10
N GLN A 40 19.62 -9.06 -24.05
CA GLN A 40 20.70 -9.99 -24.37
C GLN A 40 22.00 -9.65 -23.64
N GLY A 41 22.32 -10.42 -22.61
CA GLY A 41 23.66 -10.46 -22.02
C GLY A 41 23.91 -9.63 -20.77
N GLN A 42 23.00 -8.79 -20.33
CA GLN A 42 23.17 -8.05 -19.06
C GLN A 42 22.91 -8.96 -17.85
N ARG A 43 23.93 -9.19 -17.05
CA ARG A 43 23.77 -9.79 -15.72
C ARG A 43 23.43 -8.70 -14.69
N LEU A 44 22.15 -8.38 -14.57
CA LEU A 44 21.67 -7.47 -13.54
C LEU A 44 21.91 -8.09 -12.16
N ARG A 45 22.32 -7.24 -11.21
CA ARG A 45 22.51 -7.63 -9.81
C ARG A 45 21.66 -6.77 -8.92
N VAL A 46 20.82 -7.40 -8.11
CA VAL A 46 20.06 -6.71 -7.06
C VAL A 46 20.95 -6.71 -5.81
N PRO A 47 21.36 -5.55 -5.29
CA PRO A 47 22.19 -5.48 -4.10
C PRO A 47 21.52 -6.19 -2.91
N ALA A 48 22.31 -6.98 -2.19
CA ALA A 48 21.88 -7.77 -1.04
C ALA A 48 20.82 -8.85 -1.30
N ALA A 49 20.41 -9.12 -2.53
CA ALA A 49 19.51 -10.25 -2.80
C ALA A 49 20.27 -11.59 -2.65
N GLU A 50 19.61 -12.55 -2.00
CA GLU A 50 20.10 -13.94 -1.90
C GLU A 50 19.68 -14.77 -3.12
N ARG A 51 18.53 -14.46 -3.69
CA ARG A 51 18.02 -15.12 -4.89
C ARG A 51 17.59 -14.10 -5.92
N LEU A 52 17.82 -14.42 -7.19
CA LEU A 52 17.43 -13.60 -8.31
C LEU A 52 17.15 -14.49 -9.54
N VAL A 53 15.99 -14.24 -10.17
CA VAL A 53 15.60 -14.80 -11.45
C VAL A 53 15.26 -13.64 -12.39
N SER A 54 15.64 -13.73 -13.67
CA SER A 54 15.41 -12.68 -14.66
C SER A 54 14.65 -13.25 -15.84
N HIS A 55 13.64 -12.51 -16.29
CA HIS A 55 12.81 -12.83 -17.44
C HIS A 55 12.80 -11.65 -18.42
N CYS A 56 13.10 -11.94 -19.69
CA CYS A 56 12.93 -11.01 -20.80
C CYS A 56 11.57 -11.26 -21.44
N LEU A 57 10.73 -10.24 -21.54
CA LEU A 57 9.32 -10.37 -21.83
C LEU A 57 8.88 -9.35 -22.88
N ASP A 58 8.00 -9.79 -23.78
CA ASP A 58 7.34 -8.92 -24.76
C ASP A 58 6.28 -8.02 -24.13
N ASP A 59 5.84 -8.39 -22.92
CA ASP A 59 4.86 -7.61 -22.17
C ASP A 59 5.03 -7.87 -20.66
N LEU A 60 5.24 -6.78 -19.90
CA LEU A 60 5.38 -6.75 -18.43
C LEU A 60 4.05 -6.57 -17.70
N THR A 61 2.94 -6.50 -18.42
CA THR A 61 1.63 -6.28 -17.80
C THR A 61 0.98 -7.58 -17.35
N THR A 62 0.09 -7.47 -16.39
CA THR A 62 -0.59 -8.60 -15.74
C THR A 62 -1.20 -9.59 -16.73
N ALA A 63 -1.76 -9.10 -17.86
CA ALA A 63 -2.40 -9.94 -18.87
C ALA A 63 -1.44 -10.95 -19.51
N ALA A 64 -0.17 -10.57 -19.74
CA ALA A 64 0.85 -11.43 -20.30
C ALA A 64 1.62 -12.22 -19.23
N LEU A 65 1.72 -11.70 -18.01
CA LEU A 65 2.44 -12.33 -16.91
C LEU A 65 1.68 -13.50 -16.31
N LEU A 66 0.36 -13.40 -16.18
CA LEU A 66 -0.48 -14.41 -15.53
C LEU A 66 -0.40 -15.80 -16.17
N PRO A 67 -0.50 -15.97 -17.50
CA PRO A 67 -0.35 -17.28 -18.13
C PRO A 67 1.05 -17.90 -17.98
N ARG A 68 2.04 -17.08 -17.65
CA ARG A 68 3.46 -17.51 -17.47
C ARG A 68 3.81 -17.80 -16.01
N GLY A 69 2.89 -17.58 -15.06
CA GLY A 69 3.16 -17.74 -13.62
C GLY A 69 4.15 -16.69 -13.07
N LEU A 70 4.25 -15.51 -13.72
CA LEU A 70 5.11 -14.40 -13.35
C LEU A 70 4.36 -13.29 -12.61
N THR A 71 3.14 -13.54 -12.26
CA THR A 71 2.25 -12.81 -11.33
C THR A 71 1.24 -13.81 -10.76
N ASP A 72 0.46 -13.42 -9.77
CA ASP A 72 -0.52 -14.30 -9.11
C ASP A 72 -1.87 -13.60 -8.93
N ALA A 73 -2.92 -14.17 -9.57
CA ALA A 73 -4.28 -13.64 -9.47
C ALA A 73 -4.85 -13.62 -8.04
N ASN A 74 -4.40 -14.54 -7.18
CA ASN A 74 -4.83 -14.56 -5.79
C ASN A 74 -4.28 -13.38 -5.00
N ASP A 75 -3.17 -12.81 -5.48
CA ASP A 75 -2.52 -11.69 -4.80
C ASP A 75 -3.25 -10.36 -5.05
N TYR A 76 -3.73 -10.11 -6.27
CA TYR A 76 -4.45 -8.90 -6.62
C TYR A 76 -5.99 -9.04 -6.68
N GLY A 77 -6.52 -10.23 -6.43
CA GLY A 77 -7.97 -10.45 -6.48
C GLY A 77 -8.77 -9.52 -5.57
N GLY A 78 -9.86 -8.93 -6.10
CA GLY A 78 -10.76 -8.03 -5.37
C GLY A 78 -10.22 -6.61 -5.14
N LEU A 79 -9.05 -6.24 -5.68
CA LEU A 79 -8.53 -4.88 -5.57
C LEU A 79 -9.04 -3.98 -6.69
N GLN A 80 -9.36 -4.52 -7.86
CA GLN A 80 -9.87 -3.80 -9.01
C GLN A 80 -11.30 -4.25 -9.34
N ALA A 81 -12.12 -3.35 -9.86
CA ALA A 81 -13.48 -3.66 -10.33
C ALA A 81 -13.43 -4.55 -11.57
N ALA A 82 -14.36 -5.51 -11.66
CA ALA A 82 -14.49 -6.37 -12.84
C ALA A 82 -14.72 -5.53 -14.10
N GLY A 83 -14.13 -5.98 -15.21
CA GLY A 83 -14.24 -5.29 -16.48
C GLY A 83 -13.39 -4.02 -16.63
N THR A 84 -12.57 -3.67 -15.64
CA THR A 84 -11.56 -2.62 -15.81
C THR A 84 -10.55 -3.04 -16.87
N VAL A 85 -10.31 -2.17 -17.85
CA VAL A 85 -9.34 -2.41 -18.93
C VAL A 85 -7.98 -1.87 -18.50
N ASN A 86 -7.02 -2.77 -18.33
CA ASN A 86 -5.64 -2.41 -18.01
C ASN A 86 -4.83 -2.18 -19.29
N PRO A 87 -3.77 -1.36 -19.21
CA PRO A 87 -2.77 -1.27 -20.27
C PRO A 87 -2.11 -2.63 -20.58
N SER A 88 -1.54 -2.74 -21.78
CA SER A 88 -0.83 -3.92 -22.26
C SER A 88 0.30 -3.51 -23.21
N HIS A 89 1.10 -4.51 -23.64
CA HIS A 89 2.17 -4.34 -24.63
C HIS A 89 3.33 -3.44 -24.13
N VAL A 90 3.84 -3.72 -22.94
CA VAL A 90 5.01 -3.06 -22.37
C VAL A 90 6.19 -4.07 -22.35
N PRO A 91 7.05 -4.11 -23.38
CA PRO A 91 8.20 -5.00 -23.39
C PRO A 91 9.23 -4.60 -22.35
N GLY A 92 10.02 -5.57 -21.87
CA GLY A 92 11.08 -5.28 -20.90
C GLY A 92 11.59 -6.49 -20.13
N VAL A 93 12.16 -6.21 -18.96
CA VAL A 93 12.76 -7.22 -18.07
C VAL A 93 12.00 -7.26 -16.75
N GLN A 94 11.62 -8.46 -16.29
CA GLN A 94 11.19 -8.71 -14.91
C GLN A 94 12.27 -9.43 -14.14
N LEU A 95 12.54 -8.97 -12.93
CA LEU A 95 13.41 -9.59 -11.95
C LEU A 95 12.57 -10.00 -10.75
N ASP A 96 12.64 -11.28 -10.36
CA ASP A 96 12.04 -11.83 -9.15
C ASP A 96 13.14 -12.34 -8.23
N GLY A 97 13.00 -12.09 -6.94
CA GLY A 97 14.00 -12.53 -5.97
C GLY A 97 13.56 -12.30 -4.53
N TYR A 98 14.46 -12.53 -3.60
CA TYR A 98 14.26 -12.21 -2.19
C TYR A 98 15.54 -11.72 -1.52
N PHE A 99 15.37 -10.92 -0.48
CA PHE A 99 16.44 -10.51 0.41
C PHE A 99 16.56 -11.49 1.58
N PRO A 100 17.72 -11.52 2.28
CA PRO A 100 17.87 -12.30 3.51
C PRO A 100 16.73 -12.05 4.49
N ASP A 101 16.12 -13.13 4.95
CA ASP A 101 15.03 -13.15 5.89
C ASP A 101 14.99 -14.46 6.65
N THR A 102 14.33 -14.50 7.80
CA THR A 102 14.13 -15.71 8.58
C THR A 102 12.69 -16.22 8.53
N SER A 103 11.75 -15.39 8.10
CA SER A 103 10.36 -15.79 7.95
C SER A 103 10.13 -16.53 6.61
N THR A 104 9.09 -17.37 6.59
CA THR A 104 8.86 -18.34 5.51
C THR A 104 7.39 -18.40 5.08
N THR A 105 6.64 -17.30 5.27
CA THR A 105 5.19 -17.28 5.04
C THR A 105 4.81 -17.10 3.57
N ASN A 106 5.72 -16.56 2.74
CA ASN A 106 5.49 -16.37 1.32
C ASN A 106 5.91 -17.58 0.50
N ALA A 107 4.94 -18.40 0.09
CA ALA A 107 5.16 -19.62 -0.69
C ALA A 107 5.28 -19.40 -2.21
N LEU A 108 5.23 -18.15 -2.71
CA LEU A 108 5.36 -17.90 -4.15
C LEU A 108 6.66 -18.48 -4.71
N HIS A 109 6.59 -18.89 -5.96
CA HIS A 109 7.70 -19.56 -6.67
C HIS A 109 8.21 -20.86 -6.01
N GLY A 110 7.50 -21.36 -4.98
CA GLY A 110 7.96 -22.51 -4.18
C GLY A 110 9.17 -22.19 -3.30
N TRP A 111 9.44 -20.90 -3.05
CA TRP A 111 10.63 -20.52 -2.28
C TRP A 111 10.43 -20.64 -0.77
N ASN A 112 9.18 -20.48 -0.27
CA ASN A 112 8.87 -20.47 1.16
C ASN A 112 9.84 -19.54 1.91
N HIS A 113 9.90 -18.30 1.48
CA HIS A 113 10.81 -17.29 1.97
C HIS A 113 10.15 -15.92 1.85
N ASP A 114 10.19 -15.12 2.88
CA ASP A 114 9.68 -13.76 2.84
C ASP A 114 10.74 -12.77 2.33
N SER A 115 10.45 -11.50 2.38
CA SER A 115 11.24 -10.45 1.73
C SER A 115 11.39 -10.64 0.22
N GLN A 116 10.39 -11.28 -0.40
CA GLN A 116 10.32 -11.39 -1.86
C GLN A 116 10.05 -10.04 -2.49
N PHE A 117 10.57 -9.87 -3.70
CA PHE A 117 10.38 -8.66 -4.49
C PHE A 117 10.22 -8.98 -5.97
N VAL A 118 9.63 -8.03 -6.68
CA VAL A 118 9.62 -7.93 -8.14
C VAL A 118 10.16 -6.56 -8.57
N ILE A 119 10.98 -6.52 -9.63
CA ILE A 119 11.42 -5.29 -10.29
C ILE A 119 11.14 -5.44 -11.78
N ARG A 120 10.41 -4.48 -12.38
CA ARG A 120 10.06 -4.44 -13.80
C ARG A 120 10.67 -3.22 -14.46
N LEU A 121 11.41 -3.47 -15.52
CA LEU A 121 12.19 -2.47 -16.27
C LEU A 121 11.65 -2.39 -17.69
N PRO A 122 10.77 -1.43 -18.03
CA PRO A 122 10.22 -1.29 -19.38
C PRO A 122 11.30 -0.86 -20.37
N GLU A 123 11.24 -1.37 -21.59
CA GLU A 123 12.17 -1.02 -22.67
C GLU A 123 12.16 0.49 -22.96
N HIS A 124 10.97 1.09 -23.02
CA HIS A 124 10.79 2.53 -23.22
C HIS A 124 10.72 3.28 -21.90
N TRP A 125 11.86 3.39 -21.22
CA TRP A 125 11.94 4.01 -19.90
C TRP A 125 11.98 5.53 -19.94
N ASN A 126 11.13 6.20 -19.16
CA ASN A 126 11.03 7.66 -19.04
C ASN A 126 11.96 8.31 -18.00
N GLY A 127 12.81 7.54 -17.32
CA GLY A 127 13.71 8.01 -16.28
C GLY A 127 13.13 7.98 -14.87
N GLY A 128 11.90 7.44 -14.68
CA GLY A 128 11.24 7.37 -13.39
C GLY A 128 11.15 5.94 -12.84
N LEU A 129 10.99 5.84 -11.52
CA LEU A 129 10.77 4.60 -10.78
C LEU A 129 9.58 4.76 -9.86
N VAL A 130 8.69 3.76 -9.81
CA VAL A 130 7.62 3.65 -8.82
C VAL A 130 7.88 2.46 -7.92
N VAL A 131 7.78 2.65 -6.60
CA VAL A 131 7.97 1.59 -5.60
C VAL A 131 6.70 1.44 -4.78
N ALA A 132 6.26 0.20 -4.59
CA ALA A 132 5.05 -0.14 -3.85
C ALA A 132 5.33 -1.23 -2.79
N GLY A 133 4.54 -1.19 -1.71
CA GLY A 133 4.29 -2.34 -0.84
C GLY A 133 2.90 -2.90 -1.12
N PRO A 134 2.54 -4.10 -0.61
CA PRO A 134 1.22 -4.67 -0.80
C PRO A 134 0.20 -4.12 0.20
N PRO A 135 -1.10 -4.08 -0.15
CA PRO A 135 -2.17 -3.86 0.81
C PRO A 135 -2.33 -5.05 1.76
N GLY A 136 -2.75 -4.77 2.99
CA GLY A 136 -2.93 -5.80 4.03
C GLY A 136 -1.67 -6.64 4.23
N THR A 137 -1.84 -7.94 4.26
CA THR A 137 -0.77 -8.94 4.43
C THR A 137 -0.53 -9.75 3.13
N ARG A 138 -0.81 -9.12 1.98
CA ARG A 138 -0.62 -9.72 0.66
C ARG A 138 0.86 -9.73 0.25
N ARG A 139 1.14 -10.35 -0.89
CA ARG A 139 2.48 -10.55 -1.44
C ARG A 139 2.86 -9.47 -2.46
N GLN A 140 4.01 -9.59 -3.09
CA GLN A 140 4.61 -8.57 -3.96
C GLN A 140 3.85 -8.26 -5.25
N TYR A 141 2.93 -9.13 -5.69
CA TYR A 141 2.14 -8.91 -6.92
C TYR A 141 0.79 -8.23 -6.69
N ALA A 142 0.45 -7.91 -5.44
CA ALA A 142 -0.87 -7.40 -5.10
C ALA A 142 -1.27 -6.12 -5.85
N ASN A 143 -0.31 -5.27 -6.18
CA ASN A 143 -0.58 -4.00 -6.89
C ASN A 143 -0.45 -4.11 -8.42
N ASP A 144 -0.35 -5.31 -8.97
CA ASP A 144 -0.02 -5.47 -10.39
C ASP A 144 -1.02 -4.79 -11.31
N GLN A 145 -2.32 -5.01 -11.11
CA GLN A 145 -3.37 -4.39 -11.92
C GLN A 145 -3.58 -2.91 -11.62
N ILE A 146 -3.57 -2.55 -10.33
CA ILE A 146 -3.99 -1.21 -9.90
C ILE A 146 -2.89 -0.16 -9.96
N ILE A 147 -1.60 -0.57 -9.91
CA ILE A 147 -0.46 0.35 -9.95
C ILE A 147 0.53 -0.04 -11.04
N SER A 148 1.05 -1.28 -11.04
CA SER A 148 2.13 -1.69 -11.93
C SER A 148 1.78 -1.49 -13.41
N ASP A 149 0.67 -2.05 -13.88
CA ASP A 149 0.24 -1.93 -15.28
C ASP A 149 0.10 -0.46 -15.69
N GLN A 150 -0.45 0.38 -14.80
CA GLN A 150 -0.69 1.80 -15.07
C GLN A 150 0.61 2.60 -15.23
N VAL A 151 1.59 2.37 -14.36
CA VAL A 151 2.86 3.14 -14.38
C VAL A 151 3.85 2.62 -15.42
N LEU A 152 3.86 1.30 -15.67
CA LEU A 152 4.65 0.69 -16.74
C LEU A 152 4.26 1.22 -18.11
N ALA A 153 2.96 1.33 -18.40
CA ALA A 153 2.44 1.89 -19.65
C ALA A 153 2.83 3.37 -19.84
N LYS A 154 3.14 4.08 -18.77
CA LYS A 154 3.68 5.45 -18.81
C LYS A 154 5.22 5.49 -18.89
N GLY A 155 5.87 4.35 -19.03
CA GLY A 155 7.32 4.22 -19.14
C GLY A 155 8.08 4.28 -17.82
N PHE A 156 7.42 4.20 -16.67
CA PHE A 156 8.12 4.09 -15.38
C PHE A 156 8.60 2.66 -15.13
N ALA A 157 9.79 2.51 -14.58
CA ALA A 157 10.16 1.27 -13.94
C ALA A 157 9.30 1.07 -12.67
N TYR A 158 9.04 -0.18 -12.31
CA TYR A 158 8.23 -0.54 -11.16
C TYR A 158 8.95 -1.53 -10.26
N ALA A 159 8.78 -1.41 -8.95
CA ALA A 159 9.26 -2.38 -7.98
C ALA A 159 8.26 -2.57 -6.84
N ALA A 160 8.07 -3.80 -6.40
CA ALA A 160 7.24 -4.11 -5.24
C ALA A 160 7.84 -5.25 -4.41
N THR A 161 7.54 -5.26 -3.10
CA THR A 161 7.98 -6.28 -2.14
C THR A 161 6.78 -6.79 -1.35
N ASP A 162 6.88 -7.99 -0.78
CA ASP A 162 5.93 -8.50 0.21
C ASP A 162 6.13 -7.87 1.60
N LYS A 163 7.09 -6.94 1.72
CA LYS A 163 7.46 -6.18 2.93
C LYS A 163 8.01 -6.99 4.12
N GLY A 164 8.44 -8.24 3.88
CA GLY A 164 9.12 -9.08 4.86
C GLY A 164 8.24 -10.13 5.52
N ASN A 165 6.91 -10.00 5.40
CA ASN A 165 5.98 -11.00 5.95
C ASN A 165 4.64 -10.98 5.23
N THR A 166 3.95 -12.11 5.23
CA THR A 166 2.63 -12.28 4.63
C THR A 166 1.70 -13.05 5.57
N GLY A 167 0.40 -12.97 5.30
CA GLY A 167 -0.60 -13.68 6.11
C GLY A 167 -0.89 -13.00 7.46
N PRO A 168 -1.75 -13.60 8.28
CA PRO A 168 -2.31 -12.96 9.47
C PRO A 168 -1.43 -13.09 10.72
N GLU A 169 -0.39 -13.90 10.70
CA GLU A 169 0.41 -14.21 11.90
C GLU A 169 1.66 -13.32 12.03
N LEU A 170 1.49 -12.00 11.82
CA LEU A 170 2.58 -11.02 11.86
C LEU A 170 3.38 -11.07 13.17
N TYR A 171 2.72 -11.29 14.29
CA TYR A 171 3.34 -11.36 15.62
C TYR A 171 4.43 -12.43 15.78
N LYS A 172 4.49 -13.39 14.83
CA LYS A 172 5.56 -14.41 14.81
C LYS A 172 6.85 -13.89 14.19
N ASP A 173 6.80 -12.71 13.59
CA ASP A 173 7.92 -12.11 12.89
C ASP A 173 8.49 -10.95 13.73
N GLY A 174 9.69 -11.16 14.26
CA GLY A 174 10.34 -10.20 15.16
C GLY A 174 10.45 -10.69 16.59
N ASP A 175 11.05 -9.84 17.44
CA ASP A 175 11.37 -10.16 18.84
C ASP A 175 10.39 -9.51 19.84
N LYS A 176 9.63 -8.49 19.40
CA LYS A 176 8.74 -7.71 20.28
C LYS A 176 7.62 -7.02 19.47
N PRO A 177 6.54 -6.59 20.14
CA PRO A 177 5.41 -5.92 19.52
C PRO A 177 5.82 -4.75 18.61
N GLY A 178 5.30 -4.72 17.38
CA GLY A 178 5.57 -3.72 16.35
C GLY A 178 6.80 -4.02 15.47
N ASP A 179 7.55 -5.09 15.70
CA ASP A 179 8.74 -5.40 14.91
C ASP A 179 8.40 -5.82 13.46
N ALA A 180 7.33 -6.60 13.27
CA ALA A 180 6.88 -6.98 11.93
C ALA A 180 6.45 -5.75 11.09
N ILE A 181 5.73 -4.79 11.69
CA ILE A 181 5.36 -3.55 11.00
C ILE A 181 6.59 -2.66 10.76
N MET A 182 7.54 -2.60 11.69
CA MET A 182 8.81 -1.90 11.48
C MET A 182 9.61 -2.50 10.33
N GLU A 183 9.55 -3.81 10.15
CA GLU A 183 10.17 -4.48 9.02
C GLU A 183 9.54 -4.04 7.69
N TRP A 184 8.22 -3.88 7.60
CA TRP A 184 7.57 -3.34 6.40
C TRP A 184 8.23 -2.06 5.90
N HIS A 185 8.52 -1.14 6.83
CA HIS A 185 9.17 0.13 6.51
C HIS A 185 10.56 -0.05 5.90
N LEU A 186 11.34 -0.93 6.52
CA LEU A 186 12.73 -1.18 6.12
C LEU A 186 12.82 -1.93 4.80
N ARG A 187 11.92 -2.90 4.55
CA ARG A 187 11.93 -3.68 3.30
C ARG A 187 11.56 -2.83 2.09
N VAL A 188 10.56 -1.94 2.23
CA VAL A 188 10.24 -0.98 1.15
C VAL A 188 11.42 -0.03 0.88
N ALA A 189 12.07 0.48 1.91
CA ALA A 189 13.26 1.31 1.76
C ALA A 189 14.43 0.54 1.13
N GLN A 190 14.68 -0.71 1.55
CA GLN A 190 15.70 -1.60 0.99
C GLN A 190 15.47 -1.85 -0.51
N LEU A 191 14.23 -2.21 -0.87
CA LEU A 191 13.88 -2.41 -2.28
C LEU A 191 14.05 -1.13 -3.09
N THR A 192 13.67 0.04 -2.54
CA THR A 192 13.82 1.33 -3.24
C THR A 192 15.28 1.60 -3.61
N VAL A 193 16.19 1.38 -2.66
CA VAL A 193 17.63 1.53 -2.93
C VAL A 193 18.10 0.51 -3.96
N ALA A 194 17.73 -0.75 -3.81
CA ALA A 194 18.12 -1.81 -4.74
C ALA A 194 17.59 -1.57 -6.16
N ALA A 195 16.31 -1.18 -6.30
CA ALA A 195 15.70 -0.91 -7.60
C ALA A 195 16.34 0.30 -8.33
N LYS A 196 16.76 1.33 -7.59
CA LYS A 196 17.54 2.45 -8.18
C LYS A 196 18.87 1.98 -8.74
N VAL A 197 19.57 1.09 -8.03
CA VAL A 197 20.84 0.53 -8.51
C VAL A 197 20.61 -0.35 -9.73
N VAL A 198 19.58 -1.17 -9.73
CA VAL A 198 19.23 -2.04 -10.86
C VAL A 198 18.84 -1.21 -12.09
N ALA A 199 18.03 -0.17 -11.92
CA ALA A 199 17.70 0.74 -13.01
C ALA A 199 18.97 1.42 -13.59
N ALA A 200 19.88 1.84 -12.72
CA ALA A 200 21.15 2.41 -13.16
C ALA A 200 22.02 1.40 -13.93
N GLN A 201 22.06 0.16 -13.52
CA GLN A 201 22.75 -0.92 -14.26
C GLN A 201 22.12 -1.15 -15.63
N HIS A 202 20.79 -1.20 -15.70
CA HIS A 202 20.05 -1.53 -16.92
C HIS A 202 20.08 -0.41 -17.95
N TYR A 203 19.80 0.84 -17.49
CA TYR A 203 19.65 1.99 -18.39
C TYR A 203 20.90 2.88 -18.50
N GLY A 204 21.99 2.52 -17.81
CA GLY A 204 23.21 3.32 -17.81
C GLY A 204 23.13 4.64 -17.01
N ARG A 205 21.99 4.92 -16.36
CA ARG A 205 21.76 6.11 -15.53
C ARG A 205 20.76 5.84 -14.42
N ALA A 206 20.94 6.49 -13.27
CA ALA A 206 20.00 6.39 -12.15
C ALA A 206 18.65 7.03 -12.48
N PRO A 207 17.55 6.58 -11.82
CA PRO A 207 16.28 7.26 -11.90
C PRO A 207 16.40 8.72 -11.43
N THR A 208 15.85 9.63 -12.23
CA THR A 208 15.78 11.06 -11.86
C THR A 208 14.62 11.35 -10.94
N GLN A 209 13.64 10.46 -10.90
CA GLN A 209 12.46 10.54 -10.04
C GLN A 209 12.10 9.17 -9.50
N THR A 210 11.68 9.15 -8.23
CA THR A 210 11.24 7.95 -7.55
C THR A 210 9.99 8.27 -6.75
N TYR A 211 8.93 7.54 -7.01
CA TYR A 211 7.64 7.71 -6.34
C TYR A 211 7.31 6.51 -5.49
N ALA A 212 6.76 6.75 -4.30
CA ALA A 212 6.09 5.72 -3.54
C ALA A 212 4.59 5.72 -3.90
N ALA A 213 4.00 4.55 -4.13
CA ALA A 213 2.56 4.43 -4.39
C ALA A 213 1.98 3.21 -3.67
N GLY A 214 0.75 3.33 -3.14
CA GLY A 214 0.17 2.19 -2.42
C GLY A 214 -1.25 2.40 -1.96
N LEU A 215 -1.95 1.25 -1.81
CA LEU A 215 -3.31 1.14 -1.31
C LEU A 215 -3.32 0.57 0.11
N SER A 216 -4.16 1.09 1.02
CA SER A 216 -4.38 0.50 2.36
C SER A 216 -3.11 0.48 3.22
N ALA A 217 -2.63 -0.69 3.66
CA ALA A 217 -1.36 -0.82 4.36
C ALA A 217 -0.19 -0.25 3.55
N ALA A 218 -0.22 -0.37 2.22
CA ALA A 218 0.78 0.26 1.36
C ALA A 218 0.61 1.79 1.29
N GLY A 219 -0.60 2.32 1.39
CA GLY A 219 -0.84 3.77 1.55
C GLY A 219 -0.21 4.32 2.83
N TYR A 220 -0.37 3.60 3.94
CA TYR A 220 0.34 3.89 5.18
C TYR A 220 1.87 3.87 4.97
N LEU A 221 2.40 2.88 4.25
CA LEU A 221 3.82 2.79 3.95
C LEU A 221 4.30 4.00 3.12
N VAL A 222 3.51 4.49 2.16
CA VAL A 222 3.83 5.73 1.43
C VAL A 222 4.01 6.90 2.38
N ARG A 223 3.03 7.13 3.28
CA ARG A 223 3.10 8.19 4.29
C ARG A 223 4.36 8.03 5.14
N TRP A 224 4.60 6.84 5.66
CA TRP A 224 5.74 6.55 6.52
C TRP A 224 7.08 6.78 5.81
N GLN A 225 7.23 6.34 4.56
CA GLN A 225 8.43 6.55 3.75
C GLN A 225 8.72 8.04 3.53
N LEU A 226 7.69 8.87 3.26
CA LEU A 226 7.87 10.30 3.04
C LEU A 226 8.17 11.07 4.34
N GLU A 227 7.78 10.53 5.50
CA GLU A 227 8.13 11.09 6.80
C GLU A 227 9.56 10.73 7.21
N HIS A 228 10.01 9.48 6.99
CA HIS A 228 11.24 8.95 7.56
C HIS A 228 12.39 8.76 6.57
N PHE A 229 12.09 8.49 5.30
CA PHE A 229 13.08 8.31 4.23
C PHE A 229 12.87 9.24 3.02
N PRO A 230 12.57 10.54 3.22
CA PRO A 230 12.22 11.46 2.13
C PRO A 230 13.33 11.61 1.08
N GLN A 231 14.60 11.31 1.42
CA GLN A 231 15.73 11.34 0.50
C GLN A 231 15.67 10.24 -0.57
N LEU A 232 14.87 9.20 -0.36
CA LEU A 232 14.71 8.12 -1.33
C LEU A 232 13.66 8.45 -2.39
N TYR A 233 12.79 9.45 -2.14
CA TYR A 233 11.61 9.70 -2.97
C TYR A 233 11.53 11.14 -3.46
N THR A 234 10.87 11.30 -4.59
CA THR A 234 10.50 12.60 -5.16
C THR A 234 9.10 13.02 -4.69
N GLY A 235 8.22 12.05 -4.44
CA GLY A 235 6.87 12.24 -3.95
C GLY A 235 6.15 10.90 -3.78
N GLY A 236 4.87 10.93 -3.43
CA GLY A 236 4.07 9.72 -3.27
C GLY A 236 2.58 9.89 -3.48
N ILE A 237 1.91 8.76 -3.71
CA ILE A 237 0.45 8.64 -3.73
C ILE A 237 0.01 7.61 -2.71
N ASP A 238 -0.77 8.06 -1.79
CA ASP A 238 -1.47 7.28 -0.80
C ASP A 238 -2.92 7.08 -1.22
N TRP A 239 -3.34 5.84 -1.38
CA TRP A 239 -4.71 5.47 -1.69
C TRP A 239 -5.33 4.72 -0.51
N ASN A 240 -6.31 5.35 0.17
CA ASN A 240 -7.00 4.78 1.33
C ASN A 240 -6.05 4.20 2.40
N GLY A 241 -4.97 4.93 2.73
CA GLY A 241 -3.98 4.47 3.68
C GLY A 241 -4.54 4.30 5.09
N LEU A 242 -4.15 3.22 5.78
CA LEU A 242 -4.48 3.04 7.19
C LEU A 242 -3.77 4.08 8.05
N LEU A 243 -4.25 4.25 9.28
CA LEU A 243 -3.68 5.18 10.24
C LEU A 243 -3.25 4.45 11.52
N LEU A 244 -1.99 4.59 11.85
CA LEU A 244 -1.44 4.24 13.16
C LEU A 244 -0.90 5.52 13.79
N THR A 245 -1.38 5.85 14.97
CA THR A 245 -0.95 6.97 15.81
C THR A 245 -0.97 6.52 17.27
N ARG A 246 -0.05 7.04 18.10
CA ARG A 246 0.01 6.69 19.53
C ARG A 246 -1.32 6.93 20.21
N ASP A 247 -1.90 8.10 19.96
CA ASP A 247 -3.20 8.48 20.51
C ASP A 247 -4.31 8.16 19.50
N ALA A 248 -5.53 7.97 20.01
CA ALA A 248 -6.69 7.77 19.17
C ALA A 248 -7.03 9.04 18.34
N PRO A 249 -7.61 8.89 17.15
CA PRO A 249 -8.00 7.63 16.51
C PRO A 249 -6.84 6.92 15.85
N ASN A 250 -6.86 5.59 15.89
CA ASN A 250 -5.97 4.70 15.16
C ASN A 250 -6.71 3.42 14.78
N LEU A 251 -6.05 2.51 14.06
CA LEU A 251 -6.69 1.29 13.58
C LEU A 251 -7.29 0.43 14.71
N LEU A 252 -6.62 0.35 15.86
CA LEU A 252 -7.09 -0.41 17.03
C LEU A 252 -8.29 0.23 17.74
N THR A 253 -8.62 1.48 17.45
CA THR A 253 -9.80 2.17 17.99
C THR A 253 -10.98 2.19 17.03
N ASN A 254 -10.73 1.98 15.73
CA ASN A 254 -11.76 2.16 14.70
C ASN A 254 -12.57 0.89 14.44
N LEU A 255 -11.96 -0.28 14.58
CA LEU A 255 -12.57 -1.56 14.22
C LEU A 255 -13.45 -2.17 15.34
N PRO A 256 -13.08 -2.15 16.64
CA PRO A 256 -13.90 -2.73 17.71
C PRO A 256 -15.35 -2.22 17.75
N PRO A 257 -15.64 -0.92 17.52
CA PRO A 257 -17.01 -0.44 17.43
C PRO A 257 -17.85 -1.13 16.34
N ALA A 258 -17.26 -1.37 15.16
CA ALA A 258 -17.92 -2.10 14.08
C ALA A 258 -18.21 -3.56 14.49
N LEU A 259 -17.26 -4.21 15.15
CA LEU A 259 -17.41 -5.59 15.64
C LEU A 259 -18.55 -5.69 16.67
N ARG A 260 -18.79 -4.66 17.49
CA ARG A 260 -19.92 -4.60 18.45
C ARG A 260 -21.25 -4.27 17.78
N ALA A 261 -21.27 -3.31 16.88
CA ALA A 261 -22.51 -2.76 16.35
C ALA A 261 -23.07 -3.58 15.19
N TYR A 262 -22.20 -4.11 14.32
CA TYR A 262 -22.66 -4.81 13.12
C TYR A 262 -23.53 -6.06 13.38
N PRO A 263 -23.22 -6.98 14.30
CA PRO A 263 -24.10 -8.10 14.61
C PRO A 263 -25.50 -7.68 15.06
N ARG A 264 -25.60 -6.58 15.77
CA ARG A 264 -26.88 -5.98 16.19
C ARG A 264 -27.67 -5.43 14.99
N PHE A 265 -26.95 -4.80 14.04
CA PHE A 265 -27.54 -4.34 12.79
C PHE A 265 -28.06 -5.49 11.93
N GLU A 266 -27.34 -6.62 11.81
CA GLU A 266 -27.83 -7.82 11.12
C GLU A 266 -29.14 -8.37 11.74
N ARG A 267 -29.27 -8.31 13.06
CA ARG A 267 -30.48 -8.68 13.78
C ARG A 267 -31.59 -7.60 13.75
N ARG A 268 -31.34 -6.49 13.05
CA ARG A 268 -32.26 -5.34 12.93
C ARG A 268 -32.63 -4.71 14.28
N GLU A 269 -31.71 -4.71 15.23
CA GLU A 269 -31.91 -4.06 16.52
C GLU A 269 -31.98 -2.53 16.37
N PRO A 270 -32.92 -1.86 17.06
CA PRO A 270 -33.00 -0.41 17.04
C PRO A 270 -31.71 0.27 17.49
N GLY A 271 -31.31 1.34 16.80
CA GLY A 271 -30.11 2.11 17.13
C GLY A 271 -28.79 1.48 16.71
N ALA A 272 -28.76 0.29 16.09
CA ALA A 272 -27.52 -0.35 15.68
C ALA A 272 -26.83 0.35 14.50
N ALA A 273 -27.64 0.83 13.52
CA ALA A 273 -27.08 1.61 12.42
C ALA A 273 -26.55 2.96 12.90
N GLU A 274 -27.26 3.63 13.80
CA GLU A 274 -26.83 4.88 14.43
C GLU A 274 -25.52 4.72 15.19
N ALA A 275 -25.29 3.58 15.83
CA ALA A 275 -24.03 3.28 16.50
C ALA A 275 -22.88 3.19 15.49
N MET A 276 -23.09 2.58 14.32
CA MET A 276 -22.08 2.57 13.24
C MET A 276 -21.79 3.98 12.71
N TYR A 277 -22.84 4.78 12.46
CA TYR A 277 -22.67 6.16 11.98
C TYR A 277 -21.91 7.05 12.98
N ALA A 278 -22.14 6.87 14.28
CA ALA A 278 -21.43 7.60 15.33
C ALA A 278 -19.92 7.33 15.32
N GLU A 279 -19.53 6.16 14.86
CA GLU A 279 -18.11 5.76 14.70
C GLU A 279 -17.51 6.19 13.36
N GLY A 280 -18.26 6.94 12.54
CA GLY A 280 -17.77 7.50 11.27
C GLY A 280 -18.09 6.66 10.04
N TYR A 281 -18.86 5.58 10.17
CA TYR A 281 -19.34 4.81 9.03
C TYR A 281 -20.36 5.63 8.25
N PRO A 282 -20.20 5.80 6.92
CA PRO A 282 -21.03 6.73 6.16
C PRO A 282 -22.46 6.19 6.00
N LYS A 283 -23.46 7.08 6.12
CA LYS A 283 -24.85 6.78 5.81
C LYS A 283 -25.00 6.44 4.33
N GLY A 284 -25.76 5.39 4.01
CA GLY A 284 -25.94 4.89 2.64
C GLY A 284 -24.90 3.87 2.21
N SER A 285 -23.97 3.50 3.10
CA SER A 285 -22.97 2.44 2.86
C SER A 285 -23.35 1.09 3.46
N GLU A 286 -24.54 0.93 4.00
CA GLU A 286 -25.00 -0.24 4.77
C GLU A 286 -24.91 -1.55 3.95
N ASP A 287 -25.13 -1.48 2.65
CA ASP A 287 -24.99 -2.61 1.73
C ASP A 287 -23.56 -3.17 1.66
N LEU A 288 -22.57 -2.36 2.00
CA LEU A 288 -21.16 -2.77 2.03
C LEU A 288 -20.76 -3.45 3.34
N TRP A 289 -21.49 -3.22 4.42
CA TRP A 289 -21.08 -3.68 5.76
C TRP A 289 -21.00 -5.20 5.84
N ARG A 290 -21.95 -5.90 5.21
CA ARG A 290 -21.94 -7.38 5.19
C ARG A 290 -20.68 -7.95 4.54
N ALA A 291 -20.23 -7.32 3.46
CA ALA A 291 -19.02 -7.75 2.76
C ALA A 291 -17.74 -7.45 3.55
N HIS A 292 -17.78 -6.48 4.48
CA HIS A 292 -16.63 -6.08 5.28
C HIS A 292 -16.50 -6.74 6.65
N ARG A 293 -17.56 -7.44 7.13
CA ARG A 293 -17.55 -7.99 8.50
C ARG A 293 -16.32 -8.86 8.81
N GLY A 294 -15.96 -9.75 7.90
CA GLY A 294 -14.80 -10.63 8.06
C GLY A 294 -13.48 -9.86 7.97
N LEU A 295 -13.44 -8.77 7.18
CA LEU A 295 -12.27 -7.91 7.08
C LEU A 295 -12.04 -7.10 8.36
N TRP A 296 -13.09 -6.57 8.99
CA TRP A 296 -12.97 -5.87 10.27
C TRP A 296 -12.37 -6.77 11.34
N ASP A 297 -12.89 -7.99 11.46
CA ASP A 297 -12.45 -8.97 12.45
C ASP A 297 -10.98 -9.41 12.19
N SER A 298 -10.69 -9.82 10.96
CA SER A 298 -9.35 -10.27 10.57
C SER A 298 -8.30 -9.16 10.75
N LEU A 299 -8.61 -7.94 10.31
CA LEU A 299 -7.69 -6.81 10.40
C LEU A 299 -7.46 -6.40 11.86
N GLN A 300 -8.52 -6.33 12.68
CA GLN A 300 -8.41 -6.02 14.09
C GLN A 300 -7.48 -7.01 14.78
N ARG A 301 -7.71 -8.30 14.64
CA ARG A 301 -6.90 -9.33 15.30
C ARG A 301 -5.46 -9.34 14.81
N THR A 302 -5.24 -9.24 13.51
CA THR A 302 -3.89 -9.24 12.93
C THR A 302 -3.04 -8.10 13.51
N ILE A 303 -3.60 -6.90 13.57
CA ILE A 303 -2.86 -5.71 14.06
C ILE A 303 -2.80 -5.69 15.58
N ARG A 304 -3.87 -6.09 16.28
CA ARG A 304 -3.87 -6.16 17.73
C ARG A 304 -2.84 -7.18 18.22
N GLU A 305 -2.77 -8.34 17.60
CA GLU A 305 -1.84 -9.39 18.03
C GLU A 305 -0.39 -8.99 17.81
N GLU A 306 -0.10 -8.26 16.74
CA GLU A 306 1.23 -7.69 16.51
C GLU A 306 1.60 -6.59 17.53
N LEU A 307 0.66 -5.75 17.92
CA LEU A 307 0.94 -4.59 18.79
C LEU A 307 0.62 -4.83 20.26
N ASP A 308 -0.27 -5.78 20.57
CA ASP A 308 -0.72 -6.14 21.91
C ASP A 308 -0.97 -7.66 22.01
N PRO A 309 0.08 -8.49 21.91
CA PRO A 309 -0.05 -9.94 21.93
C PRO A 309 -0.59 -10.51 23.23
N ASP A 310 -0.47 -9.76 24.34
CA ASP A 310 -0.88 -10.19 25.67
C ASP A 310 -2.36 -9.93 25.99
N TYR A 311 -3.12 -9.35 25.02
CA TYR A 311 -4.52 -8.99 25.31
C TYR A 311 -5.40 -10.22 25.57
N ASP A 312 -5.48 -11.15 24.65
CA ASP A 312 -6.48 -12.24 24.71
C ASP A 312 -5.93 -13.59 24.22
N GLY A 313 -4.63 -13.77 24.30
CA GLY A 313 -4.00 -15.05 24.03
C GLY A 313 -4.15 -15.49 22.57
N PRO A 314 -4.56 -16.74 22.31
CA PRO A 314 -4.31 -17.40 21.03
C PRO A 314 -5.29 -17.06 19.89
N VAL A 315 -6.19 -16.10 20.03
CA VAL A 315 -7.11 -15.73 18.95
C VAL A 315 -6.43 -14.82 17.97
N GLN A 316 -6.12 -15.36 16.82
CA GLN A 316 -5.28 -14.73 15.80
C GLN A 316 -6.07 -14.21 14.61
N GLY A 317 -5.46 -13.33 13.83
CA GLY A 317 -5.95 -12.93 12.53
C GLY A 317 -6.24 -14.13 11.63
N GLY A 318 -7.26 -14.00 10.77
CA GLY A 318 -7.68 -15.10 9.90
C GLY A 318 -8.56 -16.18 10.54
N THR A 319 -8.79 -16.14 11.87
CA THR A 319 -9.79 -16.99 12.50
C THR A 319 -11.21 -16.55 12.09
N PRO A 320 -12.21 -17.45 12.12
CA PRO A 320 -13.57 -17.08 11.77
C PRO A 320 -14.09 -15.92 12.61
N PHE A 321 -14.91 -15.06 12.00
CA PHE A 321 -15.60 -13.98 12.72
C PHE A 321 -16.35 -14.51 13.93
N CYS A 322 -16.21 -13.84 15.07
CA CYS A 322 -16.91 -14.22 16.28
C CYS A 322 -18.41 -13.90 16.17
N PRO A 323 -19.30 -14.91 16.15
CA PRO A 323 -20.72 -14.65 16.14
C PRO A 323 -21.12 -13.86 17.40
N GLU A 324 -21.97 -12.86 17.22
CA GLU A 324 -22.65 -12.14 18.31
C GLU A 324 -21.75 -11.35 19.27
N GLY A 325 -20.46 -11.24 18.99
CA GLY A 325 -19.53 -10.51 19.85
C GLY A 325 -19.43 -11.11 21.27
N THR A 326 -19.65 -12.39 21.40
CA THR A 326 -19.63 -13.09 22.68
C THR A 326 -18.50 -14.11 22.71
N GLY A 327 -17.63 -13.96 23.62
CA GLY A 327 -16.55 -14.89 23.88
C GLY A 327 -15.18 -14.23 23.97
N ALA A 328 -14.33 -14.82 24.78
CA ALA A 328 -12.94 -14.47 24.86
C ALA A 328 -12.31 -14.51 23.46
N GLY A 329 -11.55 -13.49 23.11
CA GLY A 329 -10.83 -13.43 21.87
C GLY A 329 -11.58 -12.87 20.66
N CYS A 330 -12.74 -12.28 20.85
CA CYS A 330 -13.49 -11.65 19.76
C CYS A 330 -13.15 -10.18 19.52
N ASP A 331 -12.23 -9.59 20.23
CA ASP A 331 -11.81 -8.19 20.18
C ASP A 331 -12.97 -7.15 20.19
N THR A 332 -14.19 -7.59 20.47
CA THR A 332 -15.37 -6.71 20.52
C THR A 332 -15.33 -5.74 21.68
N ASP A 333 -14.68 -6.14 22.77
CA ASP A 333 -14.49 -5.40 24.00
C ASP A 333 -13.08 -4.79 24.11
N TYR A 334 -12.27 -4.90 23.05
CA TYR A 334 -10.95 -4.28 23.05
C TYR A 334 -11.05 -2.77 23.23
N ASP A 335 -10.43 -2.27 24.27
CA ASP A 335 -10.35 -0.85 24.60
C ASP A 335 -8.88 -0.41 24.63
N TYR A 336 -8.42 0.14 23.53
CA TYR A 336 -7.05 0.61 23.38
C TYR A 336 -6.63 1.61 24.47
N ALA A 337 -7.53 2.51 24.90
CA ALA A 337 -7.21 3.52 25.89
C ALA A 337 -6.86 2.93 27.26
N SER A 338 -7.41 1.77 27.58
CA SER A 338 -7.16 1.06 28.85
C SER A 338 -5.92 0.17 28.82
N ARG A 339 -5.25 0.03 27.67
CA ARG A 339 -4.11 -0.88 27.55
C ARG A 339 -2.86 -0.36 28.28
N PRO A 340 -1.95 -1.26 28.70
CA PRO A 340 -0.69 -0.87 29.34
C PRO A 340 0.17 0.07 28.48
N ALA A 341 0.98 0.90 29.11
CA ALA A 341 1.89 1.83 28.42
C ALA A 341 2.77 1.15 27.36
N ALA A 342 3.18 -0.10 27.58
CA ALA A 342 3.98 -0.87 26.62
C ALA A 342 3.27 -1.06 25.27
N VAL A 343 1.93 -1.16 25.24
CA VAL A 343 1.14 -1.24 24.00
C VAL A 343 1.14 0.10 23.28
N HIS A 344 0.92 1.21 24.01
CA HIS A 344 1.02 2.55 23.44
C HIS A 344 2.42 2.84 22.87
N ASP A 345 3.47 2.36 23.56
CA ASP A 345 4.85 2.50 23.07
C ASP A 345 5.12 1.65 21.83
N ALA A 346 4.53 0.46 21.71
CA ALA A 346 4.60 -0.36 20.49
C ALA A 346 3.90 0.34 19.31
N VAL A 347 2.72 0.92 19.55
CA VAL A 347 2.00 1.70 18.54
C VAL A 347 2.78 2.95 18.14
N GLU A 348 3.40 3.66 19.10
CA GLU A 348 4.21 4.85 18.83
C GLU A 348 5.38 4.56 17.86
N ARG A 349 6.00 3.41 17.97
CA ARG A 349 7.12 3.00 17.10
C ARG A 349 6.73 2.94 15.62
N VAL A 350 5.46 2.69 15.33
CA VAL A 350 4.92 2.56 13.98
C VAL A 350 3.97 3.70 13.60
N SER A 351 3.91 4.75 14.44
CA SER A 351 2.98 5.86 14.27
C SER A 351 3.40 6.85 13.19
N LEU A 352 2.39 7.40 12.53
CA LEU A 352 2.53 8.52 11.61
C LEU A 352 2.45 9.86 12.38
N THR A 353 3.15 10.85 11.86
CA THR A 353 3.28 12.18 12.49
C THR A 353 2.82 13.34 11.59
N GLY A 354 2.55 13.09 10.32
CA GLY A 354 2.26 14.11 9.31
C GLY A 354 3.48 14.93 8.86
N ARG A 355 4.68 14.61 9.33
CA ARG A 355 5.91 15.39 9.02
C ARG A 355 6.52 15.00 7.68
N ILE A 356 5.72 14.97 6.64
CA ILE A 356 6.20 14.71 5.29
C ILE A 356 7.20 15.78 4.84
N SER A 357 8.17 15.38 4.01
CA SER A 357 9.17 16.27 3.44
C SER A 357 9.24 16.23 1.91
N ARG A 358 8.26 15.59 1.28
CA ARG A 358 8.07 15.48 -0.17
C ARG A 358 6.58 15.61 -0.51
N PRO A 359 6.24 16.03 -1.73
CA PRO A 359 4.87 16.09 -2.21
C PRO A 359 4.14 14.75 -2.03
N LEU A 360 2.95 14.82 -1.46
CA LEU A 360 2.04 13.68 -1.23
C LEU A 360 0.65 14.01 -1.77
N ILE A 361 0.09 13.11 -2.56
CA ILE A 361 -1.34 13.11 -2.90
C ILE A 361 -2.01 11.97 -2.15
N THR A 362 -3.01 12.27 -1.34
CA THR A 362 -3.86 11.28 -0.67
C THR A 362 -5.22 11.21 -1.36
N LEU A 363 -5.61 10.01 -1.78
CA LEU A 363 -6.95 9.69 -2.26
C LEU A 363 -7.68 8.89 -1.19
N GLN A 364 -8.83 9.37 -0.71
CA GLN A 364 -9.62 8.64 0.29
C GLN A 364 -11.08 8.59 -0.14
N GLY A 365 -11.62 7.38 -0.21
CA GLY A 365 -13.02 7.16 -0.52
C GLY A 365 -13.95 7.58 0.62
N THR A 366 -15.02 8.35 0.32
CA THR A 366 -15.99 8.77 1.35
C THR A 366 -16.87 7.62 1.83
N TYR A 367 -16.95 6.51 1.08
CA TYR A 367 -17.64 5.27 1.42
C TYR A 367 -16.70 4.14 1.82
N ASP A 368 -15.47 4.50 2.26
CA ASP A 368 -14.57 3.50 2.85
C ASP A 368 -15.13 3.06 4.22
N VAL A 369 -15.68 1.84 4.24
CA VAL A 369 -16.24 1.23 5.45
C VAL A 369 -15.26 0.26 6.13
N LEU A 370 -14.07 0.08 5.58
CA LEU A 370 -12.97 -0.59 6.30
C LEU A 370 -12.19 0.42 7.13
N LEU A 371 -11.88 1.56 6.52
CA LEU A 371 -11.10 2.65 7.09
C LEU A 371 -11.90 3.96 6.97
N PRO A 372 -12.91 4.21 7.83
CA PRO A 372 -13.76 5.38 7.73
C PRO A 372 -12.96 6.68 7.62
N ILE A 373 -13.29 7.49 6.64
CA ILE A 373 -12.53 8.69 6.25
C ILE A 373 -12.27 9.64 7.42
N THR A 374 -13.27 9.81 8.30
CA THR A 374 -13.21 10.68 9.49
C THR A 374 -12.28 10.13 10.58
N ARG A 375 -11.86 8.89 10.48
CA ARG A 375 -10.96 8.21 11.41
C ARG A 375 -9.58 7.94 10.81
N THR A 376 -9.39 8.19 9.51
CA THR A 376 -8.15 7.91 8.79
C THR A 376 -7.68 9.11 7.97
N GLY A 377 -8.19 9.33 6.77
CA GLY A 377 -7.73 10.38 5.86
C GLY A 377 -7.86 11.79 6.43
N ASP A 378 -9.01 12.13 7.03
CA ASP A 378 -9.23 13.45 7.65
C ASP A 378 -8.28 13.69 8.83
N VAL A 379 -7.98 12.64 9.60
CA VAL A 379 -7.03 12.73 10.72
C VAL A 379 -5.61 12.93 10.21
N TYR A 380 -5.21 12.19 9.17
CA TYR A 380 -3.88 12.34 8.60
C TYR A 380 -3.67 13.71 7.95
N ASP A 381 -4.65 14.23 7.23
CA ASP A 381 -4.63 15.59 6.66
C ASP A 381 -4.43 16.64 7.77
N LYS A 382 -5.13 16.46 8.90
CA LYS A 382 -4.93 17.31 10.08
C LYS A 382 -3.51 17.21 10.65
N LEU A 383 -2.94 16.00 10.77
CA LEU A 383 -1.57 15.81 11.24
C LEU A 383 -0.56 16.53 10.32
N VAL A 384 -0.72 16.42 9.00
CA VAL A 384 0.11 17.12 8.03
C VAL A 384 -0.02 18.64 8.19
N THR A 385 -1.23 19.14 8.34
CA THR A 385 -1.50 20.57 8.55
C THR A 385 -0.88 21.07 9.86
N ASP A 386 -1.10 20.36 10.96
CA ASP A 386 -0.57 20.71 12.28
C ASP A 386 0.97 20.67 12.32
N SER A 387 1.58 19.83 11.49
CA SER A 387 3.04 19.77 11.34
C SER A 387 3.62 20.90 10.47
N GLY A 388 2.77 21.77 9.89
CA GLY A 388 3.18 22.85 9.00
C GLY A 388 3.61 22.39 7.61
N ARG A 389 3.05 21.27 7.11
CA ARG A 389 3.41 20.66 5.81
C ARG A 389 2.26 20.65 4.79
N ALA A 390 1.22 21.43 5.01
CA ALA A 390 0.02 21.48 4.15
C ALA A 390 0.33 21.86 2.69
N ASP A 391 1.40 22.63 2.45
CA ASP A 391 1.86 23.00 1.12
C ASP A 391 2.39 21.81 0.29
N LEU A 392 2.85 20.76 0.98
CA LEU A 392 3.33 19.52 0.37
C LEU A 392 2.22 18.46 0.23
N HIS A 393 0.99 18.74 0.65
CA HIS A 393 -0.10 17.77 0.66
C HIS A 393 -1.26 18.20 -0.23
N ARG A 394 -1.81 17.24 -0.97
CA ARG A 394 -3.12 17.35 -1.64
C ARG A 394 -3.97 16.18 -1.19
N TYR A 395 -5.12 16.48 -0.59
CA TYR A 395 -6.05 15.52 -0.05
C TYR A 395 -7.37 15.56 -0.82
N TYR A 396 -7.67 14.49 -1.54
CA TYR A 396 -8.87 14.37 -2.33
C TYR A 396 -9.82 13.34 -1.71
N ARG A 397 -10.98 13.82 -1.24
CA ARG A 397 -12.07 13.00 -0.72
C ARG A 397 -12.92 12.55 -1.91
N ILE A 398 -12.80 11.29 -2.30
CA ILE A 398 -13.47 10.77 -3.49
C ILE A 398 -14.91 10.37 -3.14
N GLU A 399 -15.88 11.14 -3.62
CA GLU A 399 -17.30 10.90 -3.33
C GLU A 399 -17.72 9.49 -3.80
N ASN A 400 -18.34 8.70 -2.90
CA ASN A 400 -18.72 7.30 -3.11
C ASN A 400 -17.58 6.32 -3.47
N GLY A 401 -16.32 6.73 -3.35
CA GLY A 401 -15.20 5.81 -3.37
C GLY A 401 -15.19 4.92 -2.12
N THR A 402 -14.81 3.67 -2.25
CA THR A 402 -14.69 2.74 -1.13
C THR A 402 -13.24 2.22 -0.99
N HIS A 403 -13.00 1.27 -0.07
CA HIS A 403 -11.64 0.82 0.25
C HIS A 403 -10.89 0.26 -0.95
N THR A 404 -11.53 -0.64 -1.70
CA THR A 404 -11.00 -1.21 -2.95
C THR A 404 -12.05 -1.20 -4.04
N ASP A 405 -11.64 -1.06 -5.28
CA ASP A 405 -12.57 -0.99 -6.41
C ASP A 405 -13.37 -2.29 -6.64
N GLY A 406 -12.89 -3.44 -6.13
CA GLY A 406 -13.64 -4.69 -6.20
C GLY A 406 -15.01 -4.65 -5.50
N PHE A 407 -15.20 -3.77 -4.51
CA PHE A 407 -16.51 -3.58 -3.88
C PHE A 407 -17.54 -2.86 -4.79
N ARG A 408 -17.10 -2.25 -5.88
CA ARG A 408 -18.03 -1.75 -6.89
C ARG A 408 -18.84 -2.90 -7.50
N ASP A 409 -18.29 -4.08 -7.63
CA ASP A 409 -19.00 -5.25 -8.17
C ASP A 409 -20.12 -5.73 -7.24
N VAL A 410 -20.01 -5.45 -5.93
CA VAL A 410 -21.05 -5.72 -4.93
C VAL A 410 -22.15 -4.67 -4.95
N ALA A 411 -21.81 -3.39 -5.13
CA ALA A 411 -22.72 -2.27 -5.01
C ALA A 411 -22.50 -1.20 -6.10
N PRO A 412 -22.67 -1.53 -7.41
CA PRO A 412 -22.29 -0.64 -8.52
C PRO A 412 -23.10 0.66 -8.59
N LYS A 413 -24.26 0.68 -7.93
CA LYS A 413 -25.10 1.89 -7.82
C LYS A 413 -24.70 2.80 -6.66
N ALA A 414 -23.95 2.30 -5.68
CA ALA A 414 -23.52 3.05 -4.51
C ALA A 414 -22.04 3.41 -4.55
N VAL A 415 -21.21 2.59 -5.21
CA VAL A 415 -19.76 2.68 -5.19
C VAL A 415 -19.20 3.15 -6.53
N ARG A 416 -18.28 4.11 -6.46
CA ARG A 416 -17.44 4.59 -7.56
C ARG A 416 -16.11 3.85 -7.61
N SER A 417 -15.62 3.55 -8.82
CA SER A 417 -14.22 3.12 -9.00
C SER A 417 -13.27 4.30 -8.78
N MET A 418 -12.19 4.08 -8.05
CA MET A 418 -11.15 5.07 -7.79
C MET A 418 -9.92 4.88 -8.69
N GLN A 419 -9.85 3.86 -9.54
CA GLN A 419 -8.71 3.59 -10.42
C GLN A 419 -8.37 4.77 -11.33
N SER A 420 -9.39 5.43 -11.90
CA SER A 420 -9.18 6.61 -12.73
C SER A 420 -8.64 7.81 -11.94
N CYS A 421 -9.07 7.96 -10.67
CA CYS A 421 -8.55 8.99 -9.78
C CYS A 421 -7.07 8.74 -9.45
N PHE A 422 -6.67 7.47 -9.23
CA PHE A 422 -5.26 7.13 -9.04
C PHE A 422 -4.43 7.50 -10.28
N THR A 423 -4.92 7.17 -11.48
CA THR A 423 -4.20 7.44 -12.72
C THR A 423 -3.99 8.94 -12.95
N GLU A 424 -5.01 9.76 -12.68
CA GLU A 424 -4.95 11.22 -12.77
C GLU A 424 -4.05 11.81 -11.70
N ALA A 425 -4.21 11.39 -10.43
CA ALA A 425 -3.34 11.80 -9.33
C ALA A 425 -1.86 11.50 -9.59
N PHE A 426 -1.57 10.37 -10.26
CA PHE A 426 -0.20 10.04 -10.62
C PHE A 426 0.37 11.00 -11.67
N ASP A 427 -0.40 11.35 -12.69
CA ASP A 427 0.01 12.35 -13.69
C ASP A 427 0.22 13.72 -13.05
N ASP A 428 -0.68 14.11 -12.15
CA ASP A 428 -0.58 15.35 -11.39
C ASP A 428 0.64 15.39 -10.47
N LEU A 429 0.94 14.29 -9.77
CA LEU A 429 2.14 14.20 -8.94
C LEU A 429 3.42 14.34 -9.78
N VAL A 430 3.45 13.69 -10.95
CA VAL A 430 4.57 13.80 -11.89
C VAL A 430 4.73 15.25 -12.39
N ASN A 431 3.63 15.91 -12.76
CA ASN A 431 3.64 17.31 -13.19
C ASN A 431 4.07 18.24 -12.07
N TRP A 432 3.59 18.02 -10.84
CA TRP A 432 3.99 18.80 -9.68
C TRP A 432 5.49 18.72 -9.41
N THR A 433 6.04 17.53 -9.43
CA THR A 433 7.43 17.28 -9.06
C THR A 433 8.42 17.56 -10.20
N ARG A 434 8.01 17.45 -11.46
CA ARG A 434 8.82 17.75 -12.66
C ARG A 434 8.71 19.20 -13.10
N GLY A 435 7.48 19.71 -13.14
CA GLY A 435 7.14 21.00 -13.72
C GLY A 435 6.92 22.11 -12.70
N GLY A 436 6.86 21.76 -11.40
CA GLY A 436 6.52 22.72 -10.34
C GLY A 436 5.03 23.14 -10.35
N VAL A 437 4.19 22.51 -11.16
CA VAL A 437 2.76 22.81 -11.25
C VAL A 437 2.01 21.96 -10.22
N ALA A 438 1.67 22.59 -9.09
CA ALA A 438 0.90 21.91 -8.05
C ALA A 438 -0.52 21.54 -8.54
N PRO A 439 -1.02 20.36 -8.17
CA PRO A 439 -2.40 19.97 -8.45
C PRO A 439 -3.42 20.94 -7.79
N PRO A 440 -4.70 20.88 -8.16
CA PRO A 440 -5.74 21.63 -7.48
C PRO A 440 -5.68 21.51 -5.95
N PRO A 441 -6.09 22.52 -5.19
CA PRO A 441 -6.16 22.43 -3.73
C PRO A 441 -7.02 21.24 -3.27
N SER A 442 -6.75 20.74 -2.05
CA SER A 442 -7.52 19.66 -1.42
C SER A 442 -9.01 19.95 -1.44
N HIS A 443 -9.82 18.99 -1.90
CA HIS A 443 -11.28 19.13 -1.97
C HIS A 443 -11.98 17.76 -2.04
N THR A 444 -13.31 17.78 -2.00
CA THR A 444 -14.14 16.62 -2.30
C THR A 444 -14.36 16.52 -3.81
N VAL A 445 -13.91 15.42 -4.41
CA VAL A 445 -14.08 15.14 -5.84
C VAL A 445 -15.49 14.58 -6.07
N PRO A 446 -16.36 15.31 -6.77
CA PRO A 446 -17.75 14.90 -6.94
C PRO A 446 -17.88 13.68 -7.86
N LEU A 447 -19.07 13.09 -7.89
CA LEU A 447 -19.39 11.99 -8.81
C LEU A 447 -19.17 12.43 -10.28
N PRO A 448 -18.63 11.53 -11.13
CA PRO A 448 -18.34 11.85 -12.54
C PRO A 448 -19.61 11.79 -13.39
N GLY A 449 -20.35 12.89 -13.51
CA GLY A 449 -21.49 13.00 -14.41
C GLY A 449 -22.75 12.21 -14.00
N GLU A 450 -23.64 12.00 -14.96
CA GLU A 450 -24.92 11.32 -14.75
C GLU A 450 -24.73 9.80 -14.65
N ARG A 451 -25.60 9.14 -13.90
CA ARG A 451 -25.62 7.68 -13.79
C ARG A 451 -25.89 7.03 -15.13
N THR A 452 -25.35 5.83 -15.32
CA THR A 452 -25.62 5.00 -16.50
C THR A 452 -27.10 4.63 -16.59
N ALA A 453 -27.53 4.11 -17.74
CA ALA A 453 -28.91 3.64 -17.93
C ALA A 453 -29.36 2.59 -16.89
N ASN A 454 -28.42 1.84 -16.32
CA ASN A 454 -28.67 0.87 -15.23
C ASN A 454 -28.64 1.51 -13.83
N GLY A 455 -28.44 2.81 -13.73
CA GLY A 455 -28.32 3.55 -12.48
C GLY A 455 -26.98 3.42 -11.77
N GLU A 456 -25.96 2.85 -12.42
CA GLU A 456 -24.62 2.71 -11.88
C GLU A 456 -23.86 4.03 -11.92
N ILE A 457 -22.90 4.19 -11.02
CA ILE A 457 -21.97 5.32 -11.06
C ILE A 457 -20.97 5.08 -12.21
N PRO A 458 -20.81 6.04 -13.16
CA PRO A 458 -19.87 5.87 -14.27
C PRO A 458 -18.42 5.87 -13.78
N ALA A 459 -17.54 5.28 -14.57
CA ALA A 459 -16.10 5.43 -14.38
C ALA A 459 -15.68 6.86 -14.77
N GLY A 460 -14.61 7.34 -14.16
CA GLY A 460 -14.04 8.65 -14.46
C GLY A 460 -13.63 9.40 -13.18
N CYS A 461 -12.69 10.29 -13.32
CA CYS A 461 -12.25 11.20 -12.25
C CYS A 461 -11.79 12.51 -12.87
N THR A 462 -11.98 13.59 -12.13
CA THR A 462 -11.37 14.89 -12.38
C THR A 462 -11.01 15.46 -11.01
N LEU A 463 -9.73 15.53 -10.73
CA LEU A 463 -9.17 16.02 -9.46
C LEU A 463 -9.11 17.54 -9.42
#